data_2f42b7727b07b0d7f863edd26e22a1b7
#
_entry.id   2f42b7727b07b0d7f863edd26e22a1b7
#
_cell.length_a   1.000
_cell.length_b   1.000
_cell.length_c   1.000
_cell.angle_alpha   90.00
_cell.angle_beta   90.00
_cell.angle_gamma   90.00
#
_symmetry.space_group_name_H-M   'P 1'
#
loop_
_entity.id
_entity.type
_entity.pdbx_description
1 polymer ?
#
loop_
_entity_poly.entity_id
_entity_poly.type
_entity_poly.pdbx_seq_one_letter_code
_entity_poly.pdbx_strand_id
1 'polypeptide(L)'
;LFRSPAWANRVVQDDQTKIFSAQVWEPENPYRFRKKVFRAKTDPLMIYECHIGMAQEEERVGTYNEFREKILPRIAEAGYNCIQIMAIQEHPYYGSFGYHVSSFFAPSSRFGTPDELKELIDTAHRMGIAVIMDIVHSHAVKNEVEGLGNFAGDPNQYFYPGGRREHPAWDSLCFDYGKNEVIHFLLSNCKYWMDEFRFDGFRFDGVTSMLYYSHGLGEAFCNL
;
A
#
# COMPACT_ATOMS: atom_id res chain seq x y z
N LEU A 1 10.61 24.20 -4.61
CA LEU A 1 9.66 23.39 -3.86
C LEU A 1 10.40 22.18 -3.29
N PHE A 2 10.42 22.03 -1.98
CA PHE A 2 10.96 20.82 -1.37
C PHE A 2 9.89 19.70 -1.47
N ARG A 3 10.30 18.51 -1.88
CA ARG A 3 9.43 17.33 -1.96
C ARG A 3 10.06 16.15 -1.25
N SER A 4 9.21 15.31 -0.65
CA SER A 4 9.64 14.01 -0.17
C SER A 4 10.14 13.15 -1.33
N PRO A 5 11.23 12.39 -1.18
CA PRO A 5 11.65 11.45 -2.22
C PRO A 5 10.53 10.48 -2.59
N ALA A 6 10.40 10.17 -3.89
CA ALA A 6 9.38 9.21 -4.35
C ALA A 6 9.54 7.80 -3.74
N TRP A 7 10.75 7.48 -3.27
CA TRP A 7 11.15 6.22 -2.64
C TRP A 7 11.25 6.32 -1.11
N ALA A 8 10.67 7.39 -0.51
CA ALA A 8 10.67 7.52 0.94
C ALA A 8 9.94 6.32 1.58
N ASN A 9 10.62 5.66 2.53
CA ASN A 9 10.13 4.46 3.20
C ASN A 9 9.43 4.75 4.53
N ARG A 10 9.43 6.00 4.97
CA ARG A 10 8.63 6.51 6.06
C ARG A 10 8.23 7.95 5.77
N VAL A 11 6.92 8.19 5.87
CA VAL A 11 6.34 9.51 5.70
C VAL A 11 5.33 9.71 6.82
N VAL A 12 5.41 10.85 7.51
CA VAL A 12 4.61 11.11 8.71
C VAL A 12 3.91 12.45 8.56
N GLN A 13 2.64 12.49 8.93
CA GLN A 13 1.86 13.72 8.97
C GLN A 13 2.12 14.43 10.30
N ASP A 14 2.45 15.71 10.22
CA ASP A 14 2.49 16.59 11.40
C ASP A 14 1.08 16.89 11.90
N ASP A 15 0.85 16.73 13.20
CA ASP A 15 -0.50 16.84 13.78
C ASP A 15 -1.06 18.27 13.76
N GLN A 16 -0.22 19.30 13.74
CA GLN A 16 -0.65 20.68 13.75
C GLN A 16 -0.82 21.23 12.35
N THR A 17 0.19 21.06 11.50
CA THR A 17 0.21 21.61 10.14
C THR A 17 -0.49 20.72 9.12
N LYS A 18 -0.69 19.44 9.45
CA LYS A 18 -1.21 18.39 8.56
C LYS A 18 -0.34 18.11 7.34
N ILE A 19 0.88 18.65 7.31
CA ILE A 19 1.85 18.43 6.23
C ILE A 19 2.53 17.08 6.42
N PHE A 20 2.68 16.33 5.33
CA PHE A 20 3.44 15.08 5.31
C PHE A 20 4.92 15.35 5.04
N SER A 21 5.77 14.75 5.84
CA SER A 21 7.22 14.85 5.71
C SER A 21 7.88 13.48 5.69
N ALA A 22 8.82 13.28 4.76
CA ALA A 22 9.66 12.09 4.78
C ALA A 22 10.61 12.12 5.97
N GLN A 23 10.74 10.99 6.64
CA GLN A 23 11.67 10.79 7.75
C GLN A 23 12.67 9.68 7.40
N VAL A 24 13.89 9.82 7.87
CA VAL A 24 14.86 8.71 7.88
C VAL A 24 14.41 7.72 8.95
N TRP A 25 14.20 6.47 8.55
CA TRP A 25 13.87 5.39 9.46
C TRP A 25 15.10 4.51 9.68
N GLU A 26 15.82 4.79 10.75
CA GLU A 26 17.04 4.08 11.14
C GLU A 26 17.05 3.88 12.66
N PRO A 27 16.20 2.97 13.18
CA PRO A 27 16.11 2.74 14.61
C PRO A 27 17.39 2.07 15.13
N GLU A 28 17.80 2.38 16.38
CA GLU A 28 18.96 1.76 17.04
C GLU A 28 18.88 0.22 17.06
N ASN A 29 17.66 -0.30 17.21
CA ASN A 29 17.37 -1.73 17.24
C ASN A 29 16.32 -2.08 16.17
N PRO A 30 16.72 -2.22 14.89
CA PRO A 30 15.79 -2.52 13.82
C PRO A 30 15.16 -3.90 14.01
N TYR A 31 13.90 -4.02 13.63
CA TYR A 31 13.18 -5.29 13.76
C TYR A 31 13.89 -6.40 12.98
N ARG A 32 14.08 -7.53 13.62
CA ARG A 32 14.66 -8.74 13.02
C ARG A 32 13.63 -9.85 13.02
N PHE A 33 13.25 -10.31 11.82
CA PHE A 33 12.29 -11.39 11.67
C PHE A 33 12.76 -12.67 12.40
N ARG A 34 11.89 -13.18 13.26
CA ARG A 34 12.11 -14.42 14.04
C ARG A 34 11.83 -15.64 13.19
N LYS A 35 10.80 -15.61 12.33
CA LYS A 35 10.50 -16.63 11.33
C LYS A 35 11.40 -16.42 10.12
N LYS A 36 12.53 -17.12 10.06
CA LYS A 36 13.52 -16.94 9.00
C LYS A 36 13.02 -17.35 7.61
N VAL A 37 12.24 -18.41 7.54
CA VAL A 37 11.63 -18.91 6.30
C VAL A 37 10.17 -19.21 6.58
N PHE A 38 9.31 -18.62 5.78
CA PHE A 38 7.89 -18.95 5.71
C PHE A 38 7.58 -19.41 4.29
N ARG A 39 6.75 -20.42 4.17
CA ARG A 39 6.17 -20.86 2.90
C ARG A 39 4.68 -21.03 3.14
N ALA A 40 3.89 -20.25 2.41
CA ALA A 40 2.44 -20.40 2.42
C ALA A 40 2.07 -21.84 2.00
N LYS A 41 1.09 -22.42 2.66
CA LYS A 41 0.52 -23.69 2.21
C LYS A 41 -0.16 -23.46 0.86
N THR A 42 0.05 -24.39 -0.07
CA THR A 42 -0.53 -24.35 -1.42
C THR A 42 -1.96 -24.91 -1.47
N ASP A 43 -2.46 -25.48 -0.38
CA ASP A 43 -3.84 -25.89 -0.22
C ASP A 43 -4.78 -24.68 -0.27
N PRO A 44 -6.11 -24.86 -0.46
CA PRO A 44 -6.99 -23.74 -0.71
C PRO A 44 -6.80 -22.64 0.34
N LEU A 45 -6.50 -21.44 -0.15
CA LEU A 45 -6.34 -20.28 0.72
C LEU A 45 -7.72 -19.88 1.25
N MET A 46 -7.82 -19.81 2.57
CA MET A 46 -8.93 -19.18 3.26
C MET A 46 -8.47 -17.78 3.66
N ILE A 47 -8.88 -16.78 2.86
CA ILE A 47 -8.40 -15.41 2.97
C ILE A 47 -9.36 -14.61 3.84
N TYR A 48 -8.82 -13.93 4.85
CA TYR A 48 -9.52 -12.93 5.63
C TYR A 48 -9.07 -11.54 5.19
N GLU A 49 -9.95 -10.77 4.58
CA GLU A 49 -9.68 -9.38 4.22
C GLU A 49 -9.90 -8.47 5.42
N CYS A 50 -8.97 -7.56 5.67
CA CYS A 50 -8.98 -6.71 6.85
C CYS A 50 -8.37 -5.33 6.59
N HIS A 51 -8.92 -4.32 7.28
CA HIS A 51 -8.36 -2.98 7.33
C HIS A 51 -7.79 -2.71 8.73
N ILE A 52 -6.49 -2.44 8.83
CA ILE A 52 -5.79 -2.30 10.12
C ILE A 52 -6.46 -1.27 11.03
N GLY A 53 -6.76 -0.10 10.50
CA GLY A 53 -7.33 1.00 11.30
C GLY A 53 -8.77 0.80 11.73
N MET A 54 -9.53 -0.10 11.09
CA MET A 54 -10.95 -0.33 11.35
C MET A 54 -11.26 -1.66 12.04
N ALA A 55 -10.25 -2.49 12.26
CA ALA A 55 -10.41 -3.82 12.84
C ALA A 55 -10.58 -3.80 14.37
N GLN A 56 -11.24 -2.80 14.92
CA GLN A 56 -11.48 -2.64 16.36
C GLN A 56 -12.85 -2.02 16.63
N GLU A 57 -13.32 -2.13 17.87
CA GLU A 57 -14.63 -1.62 18.29
C GLU A 57 -14.58 -0.16 18.80
N GLU A 58 -13.39 0.33 19.15
CA GLU A 58 -13.22 1.69 19.66
C GLU A 58 -13.30 2.72 18.51
N GLU A 59 -13.92 3.87 18.76
CA GLU A 59 -14.10 4.96 17.77
C GLU A 59 -12.80 5.74 17.53
N ARG A 60 -11.75 5.04 17.11
CA ARG A 60 -10.45 5.60 16.72
C ARG A 60 -9.74 4.69 15.72
N VAL A 61 -8.70 5.19 15.11
CA VAL A 61 -7.86 4.41 14.21
C VAL A 61 -7.09 3.36 15.00
N GLY A 62 -7.17 2.10 14.59
CA GLY A 62 -6.41 0.98 15.15
C GLY A 62 -4.96 0.97 14.69
N THR A 63 -4.11 0.22 15.38
CA THR A 63 -2.67 0.13 15.11
C THR A 63 -2.24 -1.26 14.67
N TYR A 64 -1.03 -1.37 14.07
CA TYR A 64 -0.43 -2.66 13.74
C TYR A 64 -0.29 -3.57 14.98
N ASN A 65 0.10 -2.99 16.11
CA ASN A 65 0.25 -3.73 17.36
C ASN A 65 -1.09 -4.26 17.89
N GLU A 66 -2.12 -3.41 17.90
CA GLU A 66 -3.45 -3.84 18.36
C GLU A 66 -4.03 -4.93 17.46
N PHE A 67 -3.86 -4.79 16.14
CA PHE A 67 -4.28 -5.83 15.19
C PHE A 67 -3.55 -7.15 15.48
N ARG A 68 -2.23 -7.09 15.63
CA ARG A 68 -1.39 -8.25 15.95
C ARG A 68 -1.82 -8.96 17.23
N GLU A 69 -2.16 -8.20 18.26
CA GLU A 69 -2.41 -8.74 19.60
C GLU A 69 -3.86 -9.18 19.79
N LYS A 70 -4.80 -8.45 19.22
CA LYS A 70 -6.24 -8.65 19.51
C LYS A 70 -6.98 -9.34 18.35
N ILE A 71 -6.62 -9.06 17.10
CA ILE A 71 -7.38 -9.50 15.93
C ILE A 71 -6.77 -10.73 15.27
N LEU A 72 -5.46 -10.73 15.04
CA LEU A 72 -4.76 -11.83 14.38
C LEU A 72 -4.97 -13.20 15.07
N PRO A 73 -4.96 -13.31 16.42
CA PRO A 73 -5.26 -14.58 17.08
C PRO A 73 -6.67 -15.09 16.79
N ARG A 74 -7.66 -14.21 16.73
CA ARG A 74 -9.06 -14.56 16.42
C ARG A 74 -9.21 -15.07 14.99
N ILE A 75 -8.48 -14.46 14.04
CA ILE A 75 -8.45 -14.90 12.64
C ILE A 75 -7.85 -16.32 12.55
N ALA A 76 -6.74 -16.56 13.27
CA ALA A 76 -6.12 -17.89 13.36
C ALA A 76 -7.06 -18.94 13.94
N GLU A 77 -7.74 -18.62 15.05
CA GLU A 77 -8.71 -19.49 15.73
C GLU A 77 -9.90 -19.81 14.81
N ALA A 78 -10.34 -18.86 13.99
CA ALA A 78 -11.39 -19.06 13.00
C ALA A 78 -10.96 -19.93 11.81
N GLY A 79 -9.68 -20.35 11.74
CA GLY A 79 -9.16 -21.28 10.75
C GLY A 79 -8.69 -20.66 9.44
N TYR A 80 -8.61 -19.33 9.33
CA TYR A 80 -8.03 -18.67 8.18
C TYR A 80 -6.51 -18.90 8.11
N ASN A 81 -6.00 -19.10 6.89
CA ASN A 81 -4.58 -19.35 6.65
C ASN A 81 -3.89 -18.25 5.82
N CYS A 82 -4.65 -17.22 5.49
CA CYS A 82 -4.14 -16.02 4.80
C CYS A 82 -4.91 -14.78 5.28
N ILE A 83 -4.21 -13.66 5.48
CA ILE A 83 -4.83 -12.35 5.61
C ILE A 83 -4.49 -11.50 4.38
N GLN A 84 -5.50 -10.76 3.91
CA GLN A 84 -5.34 -9.70 2.91
C GLN A 84 -5.46 -8.37 3.62
N ILE A 85 -4.34 -7.67 3.76
CA ILE A 85 -4.33 -6.34 4.37
C ILE A 85 -4.73 -5.32 3.29
N MET A 86 -5.88 -4.66 3.48
CA MET A 86 -6.33 -3.56 2.62
C MET A 86 -5.29 -2.45 2.59
N ALA A 87 -5.27 -1.70 1.48
CA ALA A 87 -4.25 -0.72 1.13
C ALA A 87 -3.64 0.05 2.31
N ILE A 88 -2.36 -0.21 2.59
CA ILE A 88 -1.61 0.39 3.71
C ILE A 88 -0.47 1.32 3.27
N GLN A 89 -0.30 1.54 1.96
CA GLN A 89 0.62 2.55 1.46
C GLN A 89 0.17 3.93 1.99
N GLU A 90 1.12 4.83 2.26
CA GLU A 90 0.77 6.12 2.87
C GLU A 90 -0.13 6.95 1.96
N HIS A 91 -1.15 7.52 2.55
CA HIS A 91 -2.22 8.25 1.87
C HIS A 91 -2.67 9.44 2.72
N PRO A 92 -3.02 10.60 2.09
CA PRO A 92 -3.35 11.81 2.83
C PRO A 92 -4.74 11.77 3.47
N TYR A 93 -5.68 11.07 2.85
CA TYR A 93 -7.09 11.03 3.28
C TYR A 93 -7.47 9.65 3.82
N TYR A 94 -7.71 9.57 5.13
CA TYR A 94 -8.08 8.31 5.79
C TYR A 94 -9.36 7.68 5.22
N GLY A 95 -10.35 8.50 4.85
CA GLY A 95 -11.60 8.02 4.26
C GLY A 95 -11.48 7.36 2.89
N SER A 96 -10.28 7.42 2.27
CA SER A 96 -9.98 6.63 1.07
C SER A 96 -9.68 5.16 1.38
N PHE A 97 -9.61 4.78 2.67
CA PHE A 97 -9.20 3.45 3.14
C PHE A 97 -7.84 2.98 2.61
N GLY A 98 -6.96 3.91 2.24
CA GLY A 98 -5.65 3.64 1.67
C GLY A 98 -5.60 3.61 0.14
N TYR A 99 -6.72 3.76 -0.56
CA TYR A 99 -6.75 3.67 -2.02
C TYR A 99 -6.32 4.96 -2.74
N HIS A 100 -6.13 6.08 -2.05
CA HIS A 100 -5.58 7.33 -2.59
C HIS A 100 -4.10 7.50 -2.17
N VAL A 101 -3.24 6.65 -2.72
CA VAL A 101 -1.82 6.59 -2.34
C VAL A 101 -1.07 7.84 -2.77
N SER A 102 -0.28 8.40 -1.84
CA SER A 102 0.67 9.50 -2.11
C SER A 102 2.13 9.04 -2.02
N SER A 103 2.45 8.08 -1.15
CA SER A 103 3.83 7.60 -0.94
C SER A 103 3.87 6.08 -1.01
N PHE A 104 4.35 5.56 -2.14
CA PHE A 104 4.24 4.15 -2.51
C PHE A 104 5.15 3.21 -1.70
N PHE A 105 6.27 3.71 -1.19
CA PHE A 105 7.26 2.93 -0.44
C PHE A 105 7.14 3.08 1.08
N ALA A 106 6.20 3.88 1.56
CA ALA A 106 5.98 4.07 2.99
C ALA A 106 4.71 3.36 3.46
N PRO A 107 4.77 2.54 4.51
CA PRO A 107 3.56 2.10 5.20
C PRO A 107 2.90 3.29 5.90
N SER A 108 1.57 3.30 5.95
CA SER A 108 0.84 4.39 6.58
C SER A 108 1.23 4.57 8.04
N SER A 109 1.70 5.76 8.35
CA SER A 109 2.15 6.14 9.69
C SER A 109 1.00 6.23 10.71
N ARG A 110 -0.24 6.29 10.23
CA ARG A 110 -1.44 6.27 11.09
C ARG A 110 -1.59 4.98 11.88
N PHE A 111 -1.09 3.87 11.35
CA PHE A 111 -1.21 2.56 11.99
C PHE A 111 0.01 2.19 12.84
N GLY A 112 1.08 2.98 12.77
CA GLY A 112 2.29 2.73 13.53
C GLY A 112 3.58 2.90 12.73
N THR A 113 4.62 2.20 13.16
CA THR A 113 5.95 2.24 12.57
C THR A 113 6.18 1.11 11.56
N PRO A 114 7.18 1.23 10.66
CA PRO A 114 7.57 0.14 9.78
C PRO A 114 7.93 -1.15 10.53
N ASP A 115 8.58 -1.04 11.69
CA ASP A 115 8.97 -2.21 12.49
C ASP A 115 7.77 -2.91 13.13
N GLU A 116 6.74 -2.17 13.53
CA GLU A 116 5.48 -2.76 14.02
C GLU A 116 4.74 -3.53 12.92
N LEU A 117 4.76 -3.04 11.67
CA LEU A 117 4.22 -3.79 10.53
C LEU A 117 5.05 -5.07 10.27
N LYS A 118 6.37 -5.01 10.34
CA LYS A 118 7.24 -6.19 10.23
C LYS A 118 6.92 -7.22 11.32
N GLU A 119 6.70 -6.76 12.55
CA GLU A 119 6.36 -7.63 13.65
C GLU A 119 4.98 -8.28 13.50
N LEU A 120 4.01 -7.55 12.95
CA LEU A 120 2.70 -8.10 12.61
C LEU A 120 2.85 -9.25 11.59
N ILE A 121 3.57 -9.03 10.50
CA ILE A 121 3.77 -10.04 9.45
C ILE A 121 4.54 -11.24 9.99
N ASP A 122 5.62 -11.01 10.75
CA ASP A 122 6.37 -12.11 11.38
C ASP A 122 5.52 -12.93 12.34
N THR A 123 4.62 -12.28 13.06
CA THR A 123 3.69 -12.97 13.97
C THR A 123 2.68 -13.81 13.18
N ALA A 124 2.13 -13.29 12.10
CA ALA A 124 1.26 -14.05 11.19
C ALA A 124 1.99 -15.30 10.64
N HIS A 125 3.21 -15.15 10.17
CA HIS A 125 4.03 -16.27 9.70
C HIS A 125 4.31 -17.31 10.77
N ARG A 126 4.55 -16.89 12.01
CA ARG A 126 4.73 -17.83 13.15
C ARG A 126 3.45 -18.60 13.47
N MET A 127 2.29 -18.02 13.20
CA MET A 127 0.98 -18.67 13.34
C MET A 127 0.59 -19.52 12.11
N GLY A 128 1.42 -19.53 11.06
CA GLY A 128 1.16 -20.27 9.82
C GLY A 128 0.23 -19.56 8.86
N ILE A 129 0.04 -18.24 9.04
CA ILE A 129 -0.84 -17.39 8.22
C ILE A 129 0.01 -16.63 7.21
N ALA A 130 -0.32 -16.75 5.93
CA ALA A 130 0.24 -15.94 4.86
C ALA A 130 -0.30 -14.51 4.92
N VAL A 131 0.48 -13.54 4.44
CA VAL A 131 0.10 -12.13 4.41
C VAL A 131 0.22 -11.61 3.00
N ILE A 132 -0.91 -11.26 2.39
CA ILE A 132 -0.94 -10.58 1.10
C ILE A 132 -1.34 -9.12 1.30
N MET A 133 -0.79 -8.26 0.46
CA MET A 133 -1.05 -6.82 0.49
C MET A 133 -1.97 -6.43 -0.66
N ASP A 134 -3.00 -5.66 -0.35
CA ASP A 134 -3.75 -4.94 -1.35
C ASP A 134 -2.93 -3.73 -1.82
N ILE A 135 -2.44 -3.81 -3.05
CA ILE A 135 -1.51 -2.82 -3.62
C ILE A 135 -2.19 -1.99 -4.70
N VAL A 136 -2.03 -0.67 -4.60
CA VAL A 136 -2.66 0.27 -5.53
C VAL A 136 -1.63 0.69 -6.58
N HIS A 137 -1.62 0.02 -7.72
CA HIS A 137 -0.77 0.35 -8.88
C HIS A 137 -1.56 0.83 -10.09
N SER A 138 -2.88 0.86 -9.97
CA SER A 138 -3.79 1.35 -11.00
C SER A 138 -3.85 2.87 -11.10
N HIS A 139 -3.58 3.56 -9.99
CA HIS A 139 -3.69 5.01 -9.90
C HIS A 139 -2.92 5.58 -8.71
N ALA A 140 -2.85 6.92 -8.66
CA ALA A 140 -2.34 7.67 -7.52
C ALA A 140 -3.31 8.81 -7.17
N VAL A 141 -3.23 9.33 -5.95
CA VAL A 141 -4.00 10.51 -5.53
C VAL A 141 -3.64 11.74 -6.37
N LYS A 142 -4.62 12.59 -6.66
CA LYS A 142 -4.43 13.91 -7.29
C LYS A 142 -3.78 14.89 -6.30
N ASN A 143 -2.53 14.64 -5.94
CA ASN A 143 -1.78 15.48 -5.03
C ASN A 143 -0.46 15.89 -5.66
N GLU A 144 -0.32 17.18 -5.91
CA GLU A 144 0.86 17.80 -6.54
C GLU A 144 1.90 18.27 -5.51
N VAL A 145 1.56 18.30 -4.24
CA VAL A 145 2.42 18.80 -3.17
C VAL A 145 3.15 17.65 -2.46
N GLU A 146 2.43 16.61 -2.08
CA GLU A 146 2.95 15.49 -1.27
C GLU A 146 3.06 14.19 -2.06
N GLY A 147 2.28 14.06 -3.14
CA GLY A 147 2.25 12.90 -4.03
C GLY A 147 3.06 13.06 -5.30
N LEU A 148 2.79 12.19 -6.27
CA LEU A 148 3.52 12.14 -7.55
C LEU A 148 2.96 13.06 -8.63
N GLY A 149 1.86 13.79 -8.38
CA GLY A 149 1.07 14.50 -9.40
C GLY A 149 1.83 15.54 -10.21
N ASN A 150 2.90 16.12 -9.66
CA ASN A 150 3.80 17.06 -10.34
C ASN A 150 5.21 16.93 -9.75
N PHE A 151 5.76 15.71 -9.72
CA PHE A 151 6.88 15.36 -8.86
C PHE A 151 8.14 16.19 -9.15
N ALA A 152 8.60 16.24 -10.36
CA ALA A 152 9.79 17.02 -10.76
C ALA A 152 9.43 18.32 -11.52
N GLY A 153 8.23 18.87 -11.30
CA GLY A 153 7.72 19.97 -12.09
C GLY A 153 7.15 19.52 -13.46
N ASP A 154 7.06 18.21 -13.67
CA ASP A 154 6.44 17.60 -14.83
C ASP A 154 5.21 16.80 -14.38
N PRO A 155 3.98 17.25 -14.71
CA PRO A 155 2.76 16.56 -14.34
C PRO A 155 2.60 15.19 -15.02
N ASN A 156 3.34 14.94 -16.09
CA ASN A 156 3.29 13.70 -16.84
C ASN A 156 4.46 12.75 -16.54
N GLN A 157 5.32 13.06 -15.58
CA GLN A 157 6.48 12.20 -15.28
C GLN A 157 6.09 10.73 -15.04
N TYR A 158 5.04 10.51 -14.26
CA TYR A 158 4.52 9.16 -13.93
C TYR A 158 3.23 8.82 -14.68
N PHE A 159 2.49 9.82 -15.16
CA PHE A 159 1.10 9.68 -15.59
C PHE A 159 0.94 9.93 -17.09
N TYR A 160 -0.16 9.43 -17.63
CA TYR A 160 -0.54 9.72 -19.01
C TYR A 160 -0.71 11.22 -19.23
N PRO A 161 -0.40 11.73 -20.43
CA PRO A 161 -0.71 13.11 -20.81
C PRO A 161 -2.19 13.27 -21.21
N GLY A 162 -2.67 14.50 -21.14
CA GLY A 162 -3.99 14.90 -21.68
C GLY A 162 -5.14 14.22 -20.94
N GLY A 163 -6.20 13.89 -21.67
CA GLY A 163 -7.45 13.36 -21.09
C GLY A 163 -7.35 11.98 -20.46
N ARG A 164 -6.29 11.24 -20.73
CA ARG A 164 -6.04 9.92 -20.08
C ARG A 164 -5.38 10.03 -18.71
N ARG A 165 -4.92 11.22 -18.34
CA ARG A 165 -4.22 11.46 -17.07
C ARG A 165 -5.10 11.18 -15.87
N GLU A 166 -6.37 11.55 -15.94
CA GLU A 166 -7.30 11.47 -14.81
C GLU A 166 -8.26 10.32 -14.98
N HIS A 167 -8.48 9.61 -13.88
CA HIS A 167 -9.53 8.59 -13.80
C HIS A 167 -10.83 9.23 -13.35
N PRO A 168 -11.85 9.38 -14.23
CA PRO A 168 -13.04 10.18 -13.93
C PRO A 168 -13.90 9.58 -12.81
N ALA A 169 -13.88 8.24 -12.66
CA ALA A 169 -14.69 7.56 -11.65
C ALA A 169 -14.03 7.52 -10.26
N TRP A 170 -12.69 7.65 -10.18
CA TRP A 170 -11.95 7.47 -8.93
C TRP A 170 -11.23 8.72 -8.45
N ASP A 171 -11.44 9.86 -9.10
CA ASP A 171 -10.79 11.14 -8.79
C ASP A 171 -9.29 11.00 -8.53
N SER A 172 -8.58 10.36 -9.45
CA SER A 172 -7.20 9.94 -9.32
C SER A 172 -6.41 10.13 -10.60
N LEU A 173 -5.08 9.89 -10.56
CA LEU A 173 -4.17 9.99 -11.70
C LEU A 173 -3.79 8.59 -12.18
N CYS A 174 -3.84 8.34 -13.49
CA CYS A 174 -3.52 7.06 -14.10
C CYS A 174 -2.06 6.98 -14.51
N PHE A 175 -1.36 5.95 -14.05
CA PHE A 175 0.03 5.70 -14.44
C PHE A 175 0.16 5.42 -15.94
N ASP A 176 1.23 5.93 -16.53
CA ASP A 176 1.60 5.64 -17.92
C ASP A 176 2.48 4.39 -17.99
N TYR A 177 1.85 3.24 -18.15
CA TYR A 177 2.53 1.95 -18.24
C TYR A 177 3.34 1.77 -19.54
N GLY A 178 3.26 2.71 -20.48
CA GLY A 178 4.14 2.75 -21.66
C GLY A 178 5.55 3.24 -21.37
N LYS A 179 5.78 3.81 -20.17
CA LYS A 179 7.10 4.31 -19.75
C LYS A 179 7.86 3.26 -18.96
N ASN A 180 9.06 2.92 -19.42
CA ASN A 180 9.93 1.94 -18.73
C ASN A 180 10.25 2.35 -17.29
N GLU A 181 10.42 3.64 -17.03
CA GLU A 181 10.71 4.19 -15.71
C GLU A 181 9.53 4.00 -14.75
N VAL A 182 8.30 4.12 -15.25
CA VAL A 182 7.08 3.90 -14.48
C VAL A 182 6.92 2.40 -14.17
N ILE A 183 7.12 1.54 -15.16
CA ILE A 183 7.13 0.08 -14.96
C ILE A 183 8.20 -0.30 -13.93
N HIS A 184 9.41 0.23 -14.06
CA HIS A 184 10.49 -0.01 -13.11
C HIS A 184 10.14 0.46 -11.69
N PHE A 185 9.53 1.64 -11.55
CA PHE A 185 9.05 2.17 -10.27
C PHE A 185 8.04 1.22 -9.60
N LEU A 186 7.03 0.77 -10.34
CA LEU A 186 5.97 -0.10 -9.83
C LEU A 186 6.50 -1.52 -9.51
N LEU A 187 7.34 -2.09 -10.36
CA LEU A 187 7.96 -3.40 -10.09
C LEU A 187 8.92 -3.35 -8.89
N SER A 188 9.70 -2.27 -8.78
CA SER A 188 10.56 -2.05 -7.61
C SER A 188 9.74 -1.89 -6.33
N ASN A 189 8.56 -1.31 -6.43
CA ASN A 189 7.64 -1.21 -5.30
C ASN A 189 7.15 -2.58 -4.84
N CYS A 190 6.73 -3.46 -5.75
CA CYS A 190 6.40 -4.85 -5.40
C CYS A 190 7.59 -5.55 -4.73
N LYS A 191 8.77 -5.46 -5.34
CA LYS A 191 9.99 -6.07 -4.78
C LYS A 191 10.30 -5.55 -3.38
N TYR A 192 10.18 -4.24 -3.15
CA TYR A 192 10.40 -3.64 -1.84
C TYR A 192 9.47 -4.21 -0.76
N TRP A 193 8.17 -4.32 -1.03
CA TRP A 193 7.22 -4.87 -0.07
C TRP A 193 7.48 -6.34 0.24
N MET A 194 7.93 -7.12 -0.75
CA MET A 194 8.31 -8.51 -0.53
C MET A 194 9.63 -8.65 0.23
N ASP A 195 10.65 -7.89 -0.12
CA ASP A 195 11.99 -8.02 0.47
C ASP A 195 12.04 -7.40 1.87
N GLU A 196 11.49 -6.20 2.05
CA GLU A 196 11.60 -5.44 3.29
C GLU A 196 10.59 -5.89 4.34
N PHE A 197 9.34 -6.16 3.93
CA PHE A 197 8.26 -6.53 4.86
C PHE A 197 7.89 -8.01 4.81
N ARG A 198 8.36 -8.75 3.80
CA ARG A 198 8.08 -10.17 3.60
C ARG A 198 6.61 -10.49 3.35
N PHE A 199 5.90 -9.62 2.62
CA PHE A 199 4.61 -10.00 2.08
C PHE A 199 4.73 -11.22 1.16
N ASP A 200 3.79 -12.14 1.25
CA ASP A 200 3.78 -13.39 0.47
C ASP A 200 3.19 -13.23 -0.93
N GLY A 201 2.49 -12.12 -1.17
CA GLY A 201 1.88 -11.81 -2.45
C GLY A 201 1.07 -10.52 -2.41
N PHE A 202 0.36 -10.27 -3.51
CA PHE A 202 -0.43 -9.06 -3.71
C PHE A 202 -1.82 -9.36 -4.25
N ARG A 203 -2.78 -8.54 -3.84
CA ARG A 203 -4.02 -8.30 -4.57
C ARG A 203 -3.86 -6.94 -5.25
N PHE A 204 -3.97 -6.87 -6.56
CA PHE A 204 -3.88 -5.61 -7.30
C PHE A 204 -5.26 -4.96 -7.38
N ASP A 205 -5.35 -3.74 -6.83
CA ASP A 205 -6.57 -2.95 -6.93
C ASP A 205 -6.74 -2.34 -8.32
N GLY A 206 -8.00 -2.24 -8.77
CA GLY A 206 -8.37 -1.47 -9.95
C GLY A 206 -7.73 -1.92 -11.26
N VAL A 207 -7.49 -3.23 -11.45
CA VAL A 207 -6.79 -3.79 -12.62
C VAL A 207 -7.41 -3.44 -13.97
N THR A 208 -8.69 -3.09 -14.02
CA THR A 208 -9.36 -2.61 -15.24
C THR A 208 -8.69 -1.35 -15.80
N SER A 209 -8.20 -0.47 -14.92
CA SER A 209 -7.44 0.72 -15.33
C SER A 209 -6.05 0.40 -15.86
N MET A 210 -5.52 -0.77 -15.53
CA MET A 210 -4.20 -1.23 -15.97
C MET A 210 -4.28 -2.01 -17.29
N LEU A 211 -5.40 -2.69 -17.56
CA LEU A 211 -5.54 -3.64 -18.66
C LEU A 211 -6.32 -3.08 -19.85
N TYR A 212 -7.18 -2.08 -19.64
CA TYR A 212 -8.09 -1.60 -20.69
C TYR A 212 -7.83 -0.13 -21.05
N TYR A 213 -7.92 0.15 -22.34
CA TYR A 213 -7.60 1.46 -22.92
C TYR A 213 -8.42 2.61 -22.34
N SER A 214 -9.71 2.36 -22.06
CA SER A 214 -10.64 3.32 -21.47
C SER A 214 -10.77 3.17 -19.95
N HIS A 215 -9.77 2.58 -19.28
CA HIS A 215 -9.79 2.29 -17.85
C HIS A 215 -10.99 1.42 -17.40
N GLY A 216 -11.52 0.61 -18.32
CA GLY A 216 -12.72 -0.18 -18.08
C GLY A 216 -14.02 0.64 -18.09
N LEU A 217 -13.96 1.90 -18.52
CA LEU A 217 -15.13 2.76 -18.69
C LEU A 217 -15.56 2.79 -20.16
N GLY A 218 -16.86 2.69 -20.42
CA GLY A 218 -17.42 2.74 -21.78
C GLY A 218 -17.77 1.37 -22.36
N GLU A 219 -18.18 1.36 -23.64
CA GLU A 219 -18.79 0.18 -24.29
C GLU A 219 -17.79 -0.86 -24.77
N ALA A 220 -16.52 -0.50 -24.93
CA ALA A 220 -15.50 -1.42 -25.46
C ALA A 220 -14.36 -1.63 -24.48
N PHE A 221 -14.16 -2.88 -24.08
CA PHE A 221 -12.96 -3.32 -23.35
C PHE A 221 -11.87 -3.63 -24.39
N CYS A 222 -11.05 -2.63 -24.69
CA CYS A 222 -9.86 -2.81 -25.50
C CYS A 222 -8.63 -2.95 -24.61
N ASN A 223 -7.85 -4.00 -24.83
CA ASN A 223 -6.58 -4.19 -24.10
C ASN A 223 -5.58 -3.08 -24.46
N LEU A 224 -4.75 -2.70 -23.50
CA LEU A 224 -3.61 -1.80 -23.67
C LEU A 224 -2.51 -2.48 -24.49
#